data_e0167240f09a71ec71bf00dbceff8cb1
#
_entry.id   e0167240f09a71ec71bf00dbceff8cb1
#
_cell.length_a   1.000
_cell.length_b   1.000
_cell.length_c   1.000
_cell.angle_alpha   90.00
_cell.angle_beta   90.00
_cell.angle_gamma   90.00
#
_symmetry.space_group_name_H-M   'P 1'
#
loop_
_entity.id
_entity.type
_entity.pdbx_description
1 polymer ?
#
loop_
_entity_poly.entity_id
_entity_poly.type
_entity_poly.pdbx_seq_one_letter_code
_entity_poly.pdbx_strand_id
1 'polypeptide(L)'
;MARLNPNRRTRGLAILETALILPLLFVLVMGVIEYGWLFFKNQQVSAAARTACRFGITAPATTAETLAMCDTLMTKANLGSSGYTKTSTPCEVLAGTSVTVTITVPYSNIKLTGFPLPLPTNLVGTTTMAKEGPP
;
A
#
# COMPACT_ATOMS: atom_id res chain seq x y z
N MET A 1 -7.67 14.10 65.52
CA MET A 1 -6.59 13.73 64.58
C MET A 1 -7.18 12.81 63.51
N ALA A 2 -7.43 13.34 62.32
CA ALA A 2 -7.96 12.57 61.21
C ALA A 2 -6.83 11.70 60.61
N ARG A 3 -6.94 10.36 60.67
CA ARG A 3 -6.01 9.42 60.02
C ARG A 3 -6.17 9.54 58.51
N LEU A 4 -5.22 10.16 57.84
CA LEU A 4 -5.14 10.17 56.38
C LEU A 4 -4.92 8.75 55.91
N ASN A 5 -5.88 8.18 55.17
CA ASN A 5 -5.82 6.83 54.63
C ASN A 5 -4.77 6.80 53.51
N PRO A 6 -3.63 6.11 53.69
CA PRO A 6 -2.51 6.11 52.73
C PRO A 6 -2.91 5.53 51.37
N ASN A 7 -3.91 4.66 51.29
CA ASN A 7 -4.39 4.02 50.04
C ASN A 7 -5.05 4.99 49.05
N ARG A 8 -5.45 6.21 49.43
CA ARG A 8 -6.00 7.19 48.50
C ARG A 8 -4.91 7.89 47.67
N ARG A 9 -3.72 8.06 48.20
CA ARG A 9 -2.58 8.69 47.47
C ARG A 9 -2.02 7.80 46.36
N THR A 10 -1.91 6.50 46.61
CA THR A 10 -1.40 5.54 45.61
C THR A 10 -2.36 5.34 44.44
N ARG A 11 -3.67 5.38 44.68
CA ARG A 11 -4.69 5.30 43.61
C ARG A 11 -4.65 6.54 42.68
N GLY A 12 -4.41 7.73 43.20
CA GLY A 12 -4.27 8.94 42.38
C GLY A 12 -3.05 8.93 41.50
N LEU A 13 -1.92 8.39 42.00
CA LEU A 13 -0.68 8.27 41.26
C LEU A 13 -0.82 7.29 40.08
N ALA A 14 -1.43 6.13 40.29
CA ALA A 14 -1.69 5.14 39.26
C ALA A 14 -2.60 5.67 38.12
N ILE A 15 -3.59 6.50 38.46
CA ILE A 15 -4.46 7.14 37.46
C ILE A 15 -3.66 8.12 36.59
N LEU A 16 -2.77 8.91 37.19
CA LEU A 16 -1.92 9.87 36.46
C LEU A 16 -0.94 9.13 35.54
N GLU A 17 -0.34 8.02 36.00
CA GLU A 17 0.55 7.19 35.20
C GLU A 17 -0.17 6.60 33.98
N THR A 18 -1.37 6.04 34.20
CA THR A 18 -2.19 5.50 33.12
C THR A 18 -2.61 6.59 32.14
N ALA A 19 -2.99 7.78 32.64
CA ALA A 19 -3.36 8.91 31.79
C ALA A 19 -2.22 9.41 30.90
N LEU A 20 -0.96 9.24 31.33
CA LEU A 20 0.22 9.60 30.55
C LEU A 20 0.58 8.51 29.52
N ILE A 21 0.44 7.24 29.87
CA ILE A 21 0.80 6.11 28.99
C ILE A 21 -0.25 5.89 27.91
N LEU A 22 -1.53 6.11 28.20
CA LEU A 22 -2.64 5.81 27.30
C LEU A 22 -2.56 6.56 25.96
N PRO A 23 -2.25 7.87 25.89
CA PRO A 23 -2.05 8.56 24.62
C PRO A 23 -0.90 7.99 23.80
N LEU A 24 0.21 7.61 24.43
CA LEU A 24 1.36 7.01 23.77
C LEU A 24 1.00 5.66 23.15
N LEU A 25 0.29 4.83 23.92
CA LEU A 25 -0.20 3.54 23.45
C LEU A 25 -1.16 3.71 22.26
N PHE A 26 -2.04 4.72 22.32
CA PHE A 26 -2.98 5.01 21.25
C PHE A 26 -2.25 5.39 19.95
N VAL A 27 -1.24 6.26 20.00
CA VAL A 27 -0.41 6.64 18.85
C VAL A 27 0.28 5.42 18.25
N LEU A 28 0.82 4.54 19.10
CA LEU A 28 1.48 3.31 18.67
C LEU A 28 0.50 2.39 17.94
N VAL A 29 -0.69 2.15 18.51
CA VAL A 29 -1.72 1.30 17.89
C VAL A 29 -2.19 1.88 16.56
N MET A 30 -2.45 3.19 16.48
CA MET A 30 -2.82 3.85 15.22
C MET A 30 -1.70 3.74 14.18
N GLY A 31 -0.45 3.84 14.60
CA GLY A 31 0.71 3.63 13.74
C GLY A 31 0.73 2.23 13.13
N VAL A 32 0.57 1.19 13.94
CA VAL A 32 0.54 -0.20 13.46
C VAL A 32 -0.60 -0.43 12.46
N ILE A 33 -1.78 0.12 12.72
CA ILE A 33 -2.95 0.00 11.83
C ILE A 33 -2.65 0.67 10.47
N GLU A 34 -2.15 1.91 10.47
CA GLU A 34 -1.89 2.66 9.23
C GLU A 34 -0.77 2.02 8.40
N TYR A 35 0.33 1.59 9.03
CA TYR A 35 1.40 0.87 8.34
C TYR A 35 0.95 -0.50 7.81
N GLY A 36 0.13 -1.23 8.56
CA GLY A 36 -0.45 -2.49 8.10
C GLY A 36 -1.32 -2.29 6.86
N TRP A 37 -2.14 -1.25 6.84
CA TRP A 37 -2.94 -0.87 5.69
C TRP A 37 -2.08 -0.49 4.48
N LEU A 38 -1.04 0.30 4.68
CA LEU A 38 -0.07 0.68 3.64
C LEU A 38 0.57 -0.57 3.02
N PHE A 39 1.07 -1.50 3.82
CA PHE A 39 1.66 -2.75 3.33
C PHE A 39 0.66 -3.57 2.53
N PHE A 40 -0.56 -3.71 3.03
CA PHE A 40 -1.62 -4.43 2.34
C PHE A 40 -1.89 -3.83 0.94
N LYS A 41 -2.05 -2.51 0.85
CA LYS A 41 -2.27 -1.81 -0.42
C LYS A 41 -1.06 -1.90 -1.35
N ASN A 42 0.15 -1.80 -0.81
CA ASN A 42 1.37 -1.95 -1.60
C ASN A 42 1.50 -3.34 -2.23
N GLN A 43 1.11 -4.39 -1.50
CA GLN A 43 1.07 -5.75 -2.04
C GLN A 43 0.05 -5.90 -3.17
N GLN A 44 -1.12 -5.26 -3.06
CA GLN A 44 -2.13 -5.27 -4.12
C GLN A 44 -1.61 -4.59 -5.39
N VAL A 45 -0.98 -3.41 -5.28
CA VAL A 45 -0.40 -2.67 -6.40
C VAL A 45 0.72 -3.48 -7.07
N SER A 46 1.60 -4.07 -6.27
CA SER A 46 2.70 -4.92 -6.76
C SER A 46 2.18 -6.19 -7.45
N ALA A 47 1.16 -6.83 -6.92
CA ALA A 47 0.53 -7.99 -7.52
C ALA A 47 -0.16 -7.64 -8.85
N ALA A 48 -0.83 -6.48 -8.93
CA ALA A 48 -1.44 -5.98 -10.16
C ALA A 48 -0.39 -5.73 -11.24
N ALA A 49 0.73 -5.06 -10.90
CA ALA A 49 1.83 -4.82 -11.83
C ALA A 49 2.45 -6.13 -12.37
N ARG A 50 2.65 -7.13 -11.50
CA ARG A 50 3.16 -8.46 -11.89
C ARG A 50 2.22 -9.17 -12.85
N THR A 51 0.93 -9.19 -12.53
CA THR A 51 -0.08 -9.87 -13.36
C THR A 51 -0.23 -9.20 -14.71
N ALA A 52 -0.26 -7.86 -14.74
CA ALA A 52 -0.32 -7.11 -15.99
C ALA A 52 0.94 -7.30 -16.85
N CYS A 53 2.13 -7.28 -16.24
CA CYS A 53 3.39 -7.53 -16.93
C CYS A 53 3.42 -8.95 -17.52
N ARG A 54 2.97 -9.95 -16.76
CA ARG A 54 2.87 -11.34 -17.24
C ARG A 54 1.92 -11.47 -18.43
N PHE A 55 0.83 -10.74 -18.45
CA PHE A 55 -0.04 -10.66 -19.62
C PHE A 55 0.68 -10.00 -20.80
N GLY A 56 1.37 -8.87 -20.59
CA GLY A 56 2.06 -8.11 -21.63
C GLY A 56 3.23 -8.84 -22.29
N ILE A 57 3.86 -9.83 -21.62
CA ILE A 57 4.94 -10.61 -22.22
C ILE A 57 4.44 -11.76 -23.10
N THR A 58 3.18 -12.17 -23.00
CA THR A 58 2.62 -13.23 -23.86
C THR A 58 2.38 -12.68 -25.26
N ALA A 59 2.69 -13.45 -26.29
CA ALA A 59 2.29 -13.13 -27.65
C ALA A 59 0.82 -13.54 -27.86
N PRO A 60 -0.04 -12.74 -28.51
CA PRO A 60 0.17 -11.47 -29.23
C PRO A 60 -0.24 -10.20 -28.44
N ALA A 61 -0.04 -10.14 -27.11
CA ALA A 61 -0.50 -9.03 -26.29
C ALA A 61 0.04 -7.66 -26.74
N THR A 62 -0.83 -6.67 -26.78
CA THR A 62 -0.50 -5.28 -27.10
C THR A 62 -0.31 -4.44 -25.85
N THR A 63 0.38 -3.31 -25.99
CA THR A 63 0.56 -2.35 -24.88
C THR A 63 -0.78 -1.81 -24.39
N ALA A 64 -1.73 -1.56 -25.28
CA ALA A 64 -3.07 -1.07 -24.93
C ALA A 64 -3.84 -2.12 -24.08
N GLU A 65 -3.81 -3.37 -24.47
CA GLU A 65 -4.45 -4.46 -23.71
C GLU A 65 -3.79 -4.68 -22.36
N THR A 66 -2.47 -4.57 -22.27
CA THR A 66 -1.73 -4.65 -21.01
C THR A 66 -2.14 -3.54 -20.05
N LEU A 67 -2.31 -2.32 -20.55
CA LEU A 67 -2.80 -1.19 -19.74
C LEU A 67 -4.27 -1.37 -19.34
N ALA A 68 -5.12 -1.90 -20.21
CA ALA A 68 -6.51 -2.25 -19.86
C ALA A 68 -6.59 -3.34 -18.80
N MET A 69 -5.66 -4.31 -18.83
CA MET A 69 -5.52 -5.32 -17.78
C MET A 69 -5.16 -4.68 -16.43
N CYS A 70 -4.27 -3.66 -16.42
CA CYS A 70 -3.98 -2.91 -15.20
C CYS A 70 -5.26 -2.30 -14.61
N ASP A 71 -6.13 -1.67 -15.42
CA ASP A 71 -7.38 -1.09 -14.96
C ASP A 71 -8.31 -2.13 -14.33
N THR A 72 -8.43 -3.28 -14.98
CA THR A 72 -9.24 -4.40 -14.46
C THR A 72 -8.74 -4.89 -13.11
N LEU A 73 -7.41 -5.03 -12.97
CA LEU A 73 -6.78 -5.48 -11.72
C LEU A 73 -6.91 -4.43 -10.62
N MET A 74 -6.72 -3.14 -10.93
CA MET A 74 -6.88 -2.05 -9.98
C MET A 74 -8.32 -1.91 -9.50
N THR A 75 -9.31 -2.11 -10.39
CA THR A 75 -10.72 -2.15 -10.03
C THR A 75 -11.02 -3.33 -9.09
N LYS A 76 -10.52 -4.53 -9.40
CA LYS A 76 -10.66 -5.72 -8.52
C LYS A 76 -10.00 -5.53 -7.15
N ALA A 77 -8.90 -4.78 -7.07
CA ALA A 77 -8.23 -4.42 -5.82
C ALA A 77 -8.93 -3.30 -5.04
N ASN A 78 -10.08 -2.81 -5.54
CA ASN A 78 -10.78 -1.64 -5.00
C ASN A 78 -9.88 -0.39 -4.93
N LEU A 79 -9.09 -0.20 -5.98
CA LEU A 79 -8.17 0.94 -6.18
C LEU A 79 -8.48 1.71 -7.47
N GLY A 80 -9.55 1.37 -8.18
CA GLY A 80 -9.93 1.97 -9.46
C GLY A 80 -10.16 3.50 -9.39
N SER A 81 -10.66 3.99 -8.25
CA SER A 81 -10.90 5.42 -8.02
C SER A 81 -9.75 6.14 -7.28
N SER A 82 -8.61 5.49 -7.08
CA SER A 82 -7.50 6.05 -6.29
C SER A 82 -6.66 7.11 -7.02
N GLY A 83 -6.99 7.45 -8.27
CA GLY A 83 -6.22 8.40 -9.08
C GLY A 83 -4.83 7.88 -9.45
N TYR A 84 -4.70 6.57 -9.63
CA TYR A 84 -3.44 5.94 -9.98
C TYR A 84 -2.99 6.28 -11.40
N THR A 85 -1.68 6.24 -11.62
CA THR A 85 -1.07 6.29 -12.95
C THR A 85 -0.48 4.94 -13.30
N LYS A 86 -0.50 4.60 -14.58
CA LYS A 86 0.04 3.35 -15.11
C LYS A 86 0.88 3.63 -16.34
N THR A 87 2.00 2.94 -16.45
CA THR A 87 2.88 3.00 -17.62
C THR A 87 3.34 1.60 -17.98
N SER A 88 3.50 1.35 -19.27
CA SER A 88 4.11 0.14 -19.79
C SER A 88 5.10 0.53 -20.85
N THR A 89 6.26 -0.16 -20.92
CA THR A 89 7.07 -0.17 -22.14
C THR A 89 6.29 -0.89 -23.24
N PRO A 90 6.59 -0.63 -24.51
CA PRO A 90 5.93 -1.32 -25.62
C PRO A 90 5.98 -2.84 -25.42
N CYS A 91 4.83 -3.50 -25.60
CA CYS A 91 4.70 -4.96 -25.51
C CYS A 91 4.87 -5.64 -26.88
N GLU A 92 4.77 -4.86 -27.96
CA GLU A 92 4.93 -5.29 -29.36
C GLU A 92 6.42 -5.31 -29.76
N VAL A 93 7.25 -5.92 -28.91
CA VAL A 93 8.71 -5.99 -29.10
C VAL A 93 9.14 -7.42 -29.40
N LEU A 94 10.40 -7.57 -29.87
CA LEU A 94 10.99 -8.87 -30.15
C LEU A 94 11.12 -9.71 -28.87
N ALA A 95 11.08 -11.02 -29.05
CA ALA A 95 11.33 -12.00 -27.99
C ALA A 95 12.66 -11.71 -27.26
N GLY A 96 12.65 -11.87 -25.94
CA GLY A 96 13.79 -11.57 -25.09
C GLY A 96 13.94 -10.10 -24.70
N THR A 97 13.18 -9.17 -25.31
CA THR A 97 13.19 -7.75 -24.91
C THR A 97 12.43 -7.58 -23.58
N SER A 98 12.96 -6.71 -22.73
CA SER A 98 12.33 -6.45 -21.42
C SER A 98 11.08 -5.60 -21.54
N VAL A 99 9.97 -6.11 -21.00
CA VAL A 99 8.71 -5.36 -20.82
C VAL A 99 8.60 -4.96 -19.35
N THR A 100 8.40 -3.68 -19.10
CA THR A 100 8.26 -3.13 -17.75
C THR A 100 6.89 -2.50 -17.60
N VAL A 101 6.17 -2.90 -16.56
CA VAL A 101 4.88 -2.29 -16.17
C VAL A 101 5.07 -1.62 -14.81
N THR A 102 4.66 -0.35 -14.72
CA THR A 102 4.69 0.42 -13.48
C THR A 102 3.31 0.98 -13.20
N ILE A 103 2.86 0.77 -11.96
CA ILE A 103 1.60 1.34 -11.44
C ILE A 103 1.97 2.20 -10.23
N THR A 104 1.55 3.44 -10.21
CA THR A 104 1.80 4.39 -9.11
C THR A 104 0.48 4.89 -8.56
N VAL A 105 0.29 4.74 -7.26
CA VAL A 105 -0.92 5.15 -6.54
C VAL A 105 -0.54 6.23 -5.52
N PRO A 106 -1.13 7.45 -5.58
CA PRO A 106 -0.94 8.44 -4.54
C PRO A 106 -1.50 7.94 -3.21
N TYR A 107 -0.64 7.84 -2.18
CA TYR A 107 -1.08 7.33 -0.88
C TYR A 107 -2.13 8.22 -0.22
N SER A 108 -2.10 9.53 -0.51
CA SER A 108 -3.10 10.50 -0.03
C SER A 108 -4.55 10.08 -0.29
N ASN A 109 -4.79 9.36 -1.39
CA ASN A 109 -6.14 9.00 -1.85
C ASN A 109 -6.63 7.66 -1.25
N ILE A 110 -5.75 6.92 -0.56
CA ILE A 110 -6.06 5.58 -0.04
C ILE A 110 -5.77 5.43 1.45
N LYS A 111 -5.51 6.54 2.16
CA LYS A 111 -5.31 6.56 3.61
C LYS A 111 -6.48 5.89 4.34
N LEU A 112 -6.19 5.18 5.41
CA LEU A 112 -7.22 4.58 6.26
C LEU A 112 -7.69 5.56 7.34
N THR A 113 -6.77 6.07 8.15
CA THR A 113 -7.08 6.94 9.30
C THR A 113 -6.71 8.39 9.04
N GLY A 114 -5.74 8.65 8.15
CA GLY A 114 -5.20 9.98 7.91
C GLY A 114 -4.37 10.55 9.08
N PHE A 115 -3.96 9.69 10.01
CA PHE A 115 -3.11 10.10 11.12
C PHE A 115 -1.77 10.64 10.62
N PRO A 116 -1.21 11.73 11.19
CA PRO A 116 0.01 12.37 10.71
C PRO A 116 1.26 11.54 11.03
N LEU A 117 1.49 10.51 10.25
CA LEU A 117 2.67 9.65 10.32
C LEU A 117 3.60 9.93 9.14
N PRO A 118 4.91 9.68 9.27
CA PRO A 118 5.87 9.75 8.16
C PRO A 118 5.65 8.57 7.21
N LEU A 119 4.75 8.75 6.22
CA LEU A 119 4.34 7.75 5.25
C LEU A 119 4.83 8.13 3.85
N PRO A 120 5.07 7.17 2.95
CA PRO A 120 5.46 7.46 1.57
C PRO A 120 4.34 8.23 0.84
N THR A 121 4.75 9.11 -0.07
CA THR A 121 3.81 9.90 -0.87
C THR A 121 3.06 9.03 -1.88
N ASN A 122 3.76 8.03 -2.45
CA ASN A 122 3.23 7.15 -3.48
C ASN A 122 3.54 5.69 -3.16
N LEU A 123 2.62 4.80 -3.52
CA LEU A 123 2.88 3.37 -3.64
C LEU A 123 3.22 3.07 -5.09
N VAL A 124 4.32 2.36 -5.31
CA VAL A 124 4.80 2.03 -6.65
C VAL A 124 4.97 0.53 -6.78
N GLY A 125 4.26 -0.06 -7.72
CA GLY A 125 4.44 -1.44 -8.15
C GLY A 125 5.11 -1.45 -9.52
N THR A 126 6.36 -1.92 -9.60
CA THR A 126 7.11 -2.06 -10.86
C THR A 126 7.51 -3.52 -11.05
N THR A 127 7.32 -4.01 -12.26
CA THR A 127 7.74 -5.36 -12.63
C THR A 127 8.29 -5.36 -14.05
N THR A 128 9.43 -6.01 -14.23
CA THR A 128 10.09 -6.19 -15.53
C THR A 128 10.21 -7.67 -15.82
N MET A 129 9.79 -8.08 -17.01
CA MET A 129 9.89 -9.46 -17.50
C MET A 129 10.32 -9.45 -18.96
N ALA A 130 11.02 -10.51 -19.41
CA ALA A 130 11.39 -10.66 -20.81
C ALA A 130 10.18 -11.12 -21.64
N LYS A 131 10.01 -10.55 -22.83
CA LYS A 131 8.97 -10.96 -23.81
C LYS A 131 9.17 -12.41 -24.18
N GLU A 132 8.10 -13.20 -24.09
CA GLU A 132 8.10 -14.57 -24.57
C GLU A 132 8.17 -14.58 -26.10
N GLY A 133 8.99 -15.48 -26.65
CA GLY A 133 9.06 -15.72 -28.06
C GLY A 133 8.13 -16.84 -28.49
N PRO A 134 7.85 -16.96 -29.79
CA PRO A 134 7.34 -18.24 -30.31
C PRO A 134 8.38 -19.32 -30.00
N PRO A 135 7.92 -20.53 -29.67
CA PRO A 135 8.80 -21.67 -29.43
C PRO A 135 9.61 -22.02 -30.67
#